data_0791fd77a048f07774b31caf54c5ed7c
#
_entry.id   0791fd77a048f07774b31caf54c5ed7c
#
_cell.length_a   1.000
_cell.length_b   1.000
_cell.length_c   1.000
_cell.angle_alpha   90.00
_cell.angle_beta   90.00
_cell.angle_gamma   90.00
#
_symmetry.space_group_name_H-M   'P 1'
#
loop_
_entity.id
_entity.type
_entity.pdbx_description
1 polymer ?
#
loop_
_entity_poly.entity_id
_entity_poly.type
_entity_poly.pdbx_seq_one_letter_code
_entity_poly.pdbx_strand_id
1 'polypeptide(L)'
;DVVPLDFSHTVTKAERGIFRFLGLSTTCVHALATDDDGRFWIARRSPTKQVDPGLWDTLSGGLSSAGETLQETLVRETFEEAGLRSDQYSQIAPPTTFLVTRPVRDGWMRERTVVFRVKLKSHVVPNNRDGEVAGFEAVKKSELLDRIDQNLLTLDAALAFLYALQSEMKQ
;
A
#
# COMPACT_ATOMS: atom_id res chain seq x y z
N ASP A 1 12.46 7.31 -9.67
CA ASP A 1 13.45 8.25 -9.13
C ASP A 1 14.45 7.53 -8.23
N VAL A 2 15.73 7.84 -8.36
CA VAL A 2 16.74 7.44 -7.38
C VAL A 2 16.83 8.57 -6.36
N VAL A 3 16.38 8.32 -5.15
CA VAL A 3 16.39 9.29 -4.06
C VAL A 3 17.54 8.93 -3.12
N PRO A 4 18.38 9.89 -2.70
CA PRO A 4 19.42 9.67 -1.69
C PRO A 4 18.82 9.15 -0.38
N LEU A 5 19.65 8.58 0.49
CA LEU A 5 19.20 8.11 1.81
C LEU A 5 18.62 9.22 2.69
N ASP A 6 19.02 10.47 2.45
CA ASP A 6 18.46 11.64 3.13
C ASP A 6 17.12 12.11 2.57
N PHE A 7 16.68 11.53 1.43
CA PHE A 7 15.42 11.83 0.74
C PHE A 7 15.20 13.33 0.43
N SER A 8 16.24 14.14 0.43
CA SER A 8 16.13 15.60 0.30
C SER A 8 15.93 16.05 -1.15
N HIS A 9 16.45 15.27 -2.11
CA HIS A 9 16.34 15.60 -3.54
C HIS A 9 16.54 14.36 -4.43
N THR A 10 15.99 14.43 -5.64
CA THR A 10 16.15 13.38 -6.66
C THR A 10 17.51 13.53 -7.34
N VAL A 11 18.32 12.46 -7.34
CA VAL A 11 19.62 12.42 -8.01
C VAL A 11 19.46 12.15 -9.51
N THR A 12 18.59 11.21 -9.87
CA THR A 12 18.33 10.84 -11.26
C THR A 12 16.97 10.14 -11.40
N LYS A 13 16.55 9.91 -12.65
CA LYS A 13 15.36 9.14 -12.99
C LYS A 13 15.77 7.93 -13.83
N ALA A 14 15.14 6.80 -13.61
CA ALA A 14 15.37 5.59 -14.36
C ALA A 14 14.09 4.76 -14.47
N GLU A 15 14.05 3.82 -15.42
CA GLU A 15 12.98 2.85 -15.54
C GLU A 15 12.87 1.99 -14.27
N ARG A 16 11.63 1.76 -13.83
CA ARG A 16 11.34 1.06 -12.57
C ARG A 16 12.02 -0.30 -12.43
N GLY A 17 12.09 -1.06 -13.52
CA GLY A 17 12.69 -2.41 -13.52
C GLY A 17 14.18 -2.43 -13.13
N ILE A 18 14.94 -1.36 -13.41
CA ILE A 18 16.36 -1.31 -13.09
C ILE A 18 16.62 -1.16 -11.57
N PHE A 19 15.66 -0.62 -10.82
CA PHE A 19 15.82 -0.41 -9.37
C PHE A 19 16.04 -1.72 -8.61
N ARG A 20 15.28 -2.76 -8.92
CA ARG A 20 15.42 -4.08 -8.30
C ARG A 20 16.73 -4.76 -8.69
N PHE A 21 17.09 -4.66 -9.97
CA PHE A 21 18.34 -5.23 -10.47
C PHE A 21 19.56 -4.60 -9.79
N LEU A 22 19.56 -3.30 -9.58
CA LEU A 22 20.66 -2.56 -8.93
C LEU A 22 20.52 -2.47 -7.40
N GLY A 23 19.46 -2.98 -6.80
CA GLY A 23 19.19 -2.86 -5.37
C GLY A 23 18.92 -1.42 -4.91
N LEU A 24 18.42 -0.57 -5.82
CA LEU A 24 18.09 0.83 -5.51
C LEU A 24 16.75 0.93 -4.78
N SER A 25 16.62 1.95 -3.93
CA SER A 25 15.38 2.17 -3.17
C SER A 25 14.30 2.82 -4.02
N THR A 26 13.08 2.30 -3.90
CA THR A 26 11.84 2.92 -4.38
C THR A 26 11.02 3.46 -3.23
N THR A 27 10.03 4.30 -3.52
CA THR A 27 9.02 4.70 -2.55
C THR A 27 7.66 4.16 -3.02
N CYS A 28 6.97 3.47 -2.13
CA CYS A 28 5.62 2.96 -2.32
C CYS A 28 4.66 3.65 -1.36
N VAL A 29 3.46 3.95 -1.82
CA VAL A 29 2.38 4.51 -1.00
C VAL A 29 1.28 3.47 -0.87
N HIS A 30 0.81 3.23 0.35
CA HIS A 30 -0.31 2.36 0.66
C HIS A 30 -1.46 3.13 1.31
N ALA A 31 -2.69 2.80 0.92
CA ALA A 31 -3.92 3.23 1.57
C ALA A 31 -4.44 2.13 2.50
N LEU A 32 -4.31 2.33 3.81
CA LEU A 32 -4.95 1.50 4.82
C LEU A 32 -6.31 2.12 5.16
N ALA A 33 -7.39 1.50 4.69
CA ALA A 33 -8.73 2.06 4.77
C ALA A 33 -9.61 1.34 5.78
N THR A 34 -10.42 2.12 6.50
CA THR A 34 -11.49 1.62 7.36
C THR A 34 -12.84 2.18 6.92
N ASP A 35 -13.93 1.47 7.26
CA ASP A 35 -15.30 1.96 7.13
C ASP A 35 -15.83 2.57 8.45
N ASP A 36 -17.12 2.90 8.48
CA ASP A 36 -17.77 3.47 9.66
C ASP A 36 -17.89 2.48 10.83
N ASP A 37 -17.91 1.18 10.54
CA ASP A 37 -17.97 0.10 11.54
C ASP A 37 -16.56 -0.27 12.05
N GLY A 38 -15.50 0.40 11.59
CA GLY A 38 -14.11 0.10 11.93
C GLY A 38 -13.56 -1.17 11.29
N ARG A 39 -14.24 -1.71 10.25
CA ARG A 39 -13.70 -2.82 9.47
C ARG A 39 -12.63 -2.32 8.51
N PHE A 40 -11.60 -3.13 8.30
CA PHE A 40 -10.53 -2.83 7.36
C PHE A 40 -10.90 -3.31 5.95
N TRP A 41 -10.75 -2.42 4.97
CA TRP A 41 -10.83 -2.80 3.57
C TRP A 41 -9.50 -3.36 3.11
N ILE A 42 -9.54 -4.59 2.59
CA ILE A 42 -8.39 -5.29 2.01
C ILE A 42 -8.68 -5.64 0.56
N ALA A 43 -7.64 -5.62 -0.26
CA ALA A 43 -7.67 -5.92 -1.68
C ALA A 43 -6.99 -7.27 -1.95
N ARG A 44 -7.60 -8.15 -2.72
CA ARG A 44 -6.95 -9.38 -3.18
C ARG A 44 -6.20 -9.11 -4.47
N ARG A 45 -4.90 -9.29 -4.45
CA ARG A 45 -4.04 -9.11 -5.63
C ARG A 45 -4.45 -10.06 -6.75
N SER A 46 -4.44 -9.55 -7.99
CA SER A 46 -4.67 -10.38 -9.16
C SER A 46 -3.66 -11.53 -9.23
N PRO A 47 -4.08 -12.75 -9.67
CA PRO A 47 -3.16 -13.86 -9.87
C PRO A 47 -2.12 -13.60 -10.96
N THR A 48 -2.28 -12.54 -11.76
CA THR A 48 -1.32 -12.12 -12.79
C THR A 48 -0.23 -11.17 -12.30
N LYS A 49 -0.31 -10.68 -11.06
CA LYS A 49 0.74 -9.83 -10.46
C LYS A 49 2.07 -10.60 -10.39
N GLN A 50 3.18 -9.93 -10.70
CA GLN A 50 4.51 -10.53 -10.66
C GLN A 50 5.04 -10.81 -9.26
N VAL A 51 4.60 -10.03 -8.29
CA VAL A 51 5.01 -10.11 -6.88
C VAL A 51 3.79 -10.41 -6.04
N ASP A 52 3.88 -11.43 -5.20
CA ASP A 52 2.85 -11.85 -4.25
C ASP A 52 1.44 -12.03 -4.90
N PRO A 53 1.30 -12.80 -6.01
CA PRO A 53 0.01 -12.99 -6.68
C PRO A 53 -0.99 -13.70 -5.76
N GLY A 54 -2.23 -13.22 -5.75
CA GLY A 54 -3.34 -13.82 -5.01
C GLY A 54 -3.34 -13.59 -3.50
N LEU A 55 -2.31 -12.96 -2.92
CA LEU A 55 -2.31 -12.55 -1.52
C LEU A 55 -3.22 -11.33 -1.30
N TRP A 56 -3.59 -11.11 -0.04
CA TRP A 56 -4.31 -9.92 0.39
C TRP A 56 -3.34 -8.76 0.65
N ASP A 57 -3.79 -7.56 0.34
CA ASP A 57 -3.03 -6.31 0.47
C ASP A 57 -3.87 -5.25 1.19
N THR A 58 -3.30 -4.09 1.45
CA THR A 58 -4.07 -2.90 1.84
C THR A 58 -5.10 -2.55 0.76
N LEU A 59 -5.94 -1.55 0.98
CA LEU A 59 -6.98 -1.15 0.02
C LEU A 59 -6.42 -0.88 -1.39
N SER A 60 -5.29 -0.18 -1.46
CA SER A 60 -4.53 0.09 -2.68
C SER A 60 -3.09 0.39 -2.33
N GLY A 61 -2.19 0.22 -3.29
CA GLY A 61 -0.79 0.56 -3.09
C GLY A 61 0.05 0.48 -4.35
N GLY A 62 0.92 1.47 -4.52
CA GLY A 62 1.83 1.50 -5.65
C GLY A 62 2.98 2.47 -5.52
N LEU A 63 3.88 2.40 -6.49
CA LEU A 63 5.11 3.16 -6.49
C LEU A 63 4.88 4.63 -6.89
N SER A 64 5.50 5.54 -6.15
CA SER A 64 5.53 6.95 -6.54
C SER A 64 6.32 7.14 -7.83
N SER A 65 5.72 7.86 -8.75
CA SER A 65 6.37 8.26 -10.00
C SER A 65 7.30 9.46 -9.79
N ALA A 66 8.22 9.65 -10.73
CA ALA A 66 9.15 10.77 -10.69
C ALA A 66 8.42 12.13 -10.71
N GLY A 67 8.63 12.93 -9.67
CA GLY A 67 8.00 14.24 -9.51
C GLY A 67 6.62 14.23 -8.86
N GLU A 68 6.08 13.06 -8.56
CA GLU A 68 4.84 12.89 -7.81
C GLU A 68 5.07 13.10 -6.31
N THR A 69 4.20 13.83 -5.66
CA THR A 69 4.13 13.87 -4.20
C THR A 69 3.50 12.58 -3.66
N LEU A 70 3.75 12.24 -2.40
CA LEU A 70 3.13 11.07 -1.77
C LEU A 70 1.59 11.15 -1.77
N GLN A 71 1.04 12.35 -1.66
CA GLN A 71 -0.41 12.56 -1.70
C GLN A 71 -0.99 12.35 -3.11
N GLU A 72 -0.29 12.80 -4.16
CA GLU A 72 -0.68 12.55 -5.54
C GLU A 72 -0.62 11.06 -5.86
N THR A 73 0.43 10.36 -5.41
CA THR A 73 0.52 8.89 -5.52
C THR A 73 -0.67 8.22 -4.84
N LEU A 74 -1.00 8.60 -3.59
CA LEU A 74 -2.17 8.05 -2.88
C LEU A 74 -3.46 8.22 -3.70
N VAL A 75 -3.70 9.43 -4.21
CA VAL A 75 -4.92 9.74 -4.99
C VAL A 75 -4.96 8.92 -6.28
N ARG A 76 -3.85 8.82 -6.99
CA ARG A 76 -3.76 8.04 -8.23
C ARG A 76 -4.00 6.56 -7.98
N GLU A 77 -3.28 5.95 -7.04
CA GLU A 77 -3.37 4.50 -6.76
C GLU A 77 -4.75 4.11 -6.21
N THR A 78 -5.34 4.92 -5.32
CA THR A 78 -6.71 4.65 -4.83
C THR A 78 -7.74 4.76 -5.95
N PHE A 79 -7.52 5.60 -6.93
CA PHE A 79 -8.41 5.70 -8.08
C PHE A 79 -8.20 4.55 -9.08
N GLU A 80 -6.97 4.20 -9.40
CA GLU A 80 -6.63 3.15 -10.37
C GLU A 80 -7.03 1.76 -9.87
N GLU A 81 -6.63 1.39 -8.66
CA GLU A 81 -6.88 0.05 -8.10
C GLU A 81 -8.27 -0.09 -7.47
N ALA A 82 -8.76 0.93 -6.74
CA ALA A 82 -10.00 0.83 -5.96
C ALA A 82 -11.16 1.70 -6.47
N GLY A 83 -10.96 2.47 -7.55
CA GLY A 83 -11.99 3.32 -8.15
C GLY A 83 -12.44 4.49 -7.29
N LEU A 84 -11.67 4.87 -6.27
CA LEU A 84 -12.04 5.87 -5.28
C LEU A 84 -11.47 7.25 -5.63
N ARG A 85 -12.31 8.27 -5.64
CA ARG A 85 -11.91 9.66 -5.75
C ARG A 85 -11.53 10.21 -4.37
N SER A 86 -10.66 11.21 -4.34
CA SER A 86 -10.17 11.86 -3.11
C SER A 86 -11.26 12.45 -2.22
N ASP A 87 -12.43 12.76 -2.78
CA ASP A 87 -13.59 13.25 -2.02
C ASP A 87 -14.39 12.13 -1.34
N GLN A 88 -14.08 10.87 -1.57
CA GLN A 88 -14.79 9.70 -1.02
C GLN A 88 -14.16 9.12 0.25
N TYR A 89 -13.01 9.63 0.65
CA TYR A 89 -12.32 9.24 1.90
C TYR A 89 -11.68 10.46 2.58
N SER A 90 -11.26 10.28 3.82
CA SER A 90 -10.49 11.28 4.58
C SER A 90 -9.31 10.63 5.28
N GLN A 91 -8.17 11.32 5.30
CA GLN A 91 -7.02 10.90 6.11
C GLN A 91 -7.34 11.10 7.60
N ILE A 92 -7.12 10.07 8.42
CA ILE A 92 -7.48 10.05 9.85
C ILE A 92 -6.27 10.07 10.80
N ALA A 93 -5.04 9.95 10.27
CA ALA A 93 -3.80 10.01 11.04
C ALA A 93 -2.63 10.46 10.15
N PRO A 94 -1.53 10.98 10.71
CA PRO A 94 -0.29 11.16 9.98
C PRO A 94 0.18 9.86 9.35
N PRO A 95 0.84 9.89 8.17
CA PRO A 95 1.34 8.67 7.53
C PRO A 95 2.45 8.02 8.36
N THR A 96 2.46 6.70 8.35
CA THR A 96 3.53 5.87 8.94
C THR A 96 4.49 5.45 7.84
N THR A 97 5.79 5.39 8.15
CA THR A 97 6.82 4.99 7.17
C THR A 97 7.70 3.90 7.74
N PHE A 98 7.99 2.88 6.91
CA PHE A 98 8.98 1.84 7.20
C PHE A 98 9.72 1.43 5.93
N LEU A 99 10.80 0.67 6.08
CA LEU A 99 11.60 0.15 4.97
C LEU A 99 11.43 -1.38 4.89
N VAL A 100 11.08 -1.87 3.73
CA VAL A 100 11.09 -3.30 3.41
C VAL A 100 12.27 -3.59 2.50
N THR A 101 13.05 -4.61 2.83
CA THR A 101 14.14 -5.10 1.99
C THR A 101 14.07 -6.61 1.92
N ARG A 102 13.89 -7.15 0.71
CA ARG A 102 13.83 -8.61 0.49
C ARG A 102 14.29 -8.99 -0.91
N PRO A 103 14.81 -10.23 -1.10
CA PRO A 103 15.04 -10.75 -2.44
C PRO A 103 13.71 -10.96 -3.17
N VAL A 104 13.73 -10.70 -4.47
CA VAL A 104 12.64 -11.00 -5.41
C VAL A 104 13.25 -11.66 -6.65
N ARG A 105 12.41 -12.18 -7.54
CA ARG A 105 12.87 -12.95 -8.71
C ARG A 105 13.88 -12.19 -9.59
N ASP A 106 13.72 -10.88 -9.73
CA ASP A 106 14.49 -9.97 -10.59
C ASP A 106 15.51 -9.10 -9.85
N GLY A 107 15.84 -9.46 -8.59
CA GLY A 107 16.87 -8.76 -7.81
C GLY A 107 16.51 -8.53 -6.35
N TRP A 108 16.77 -7.33 -5.85
CA TRP A 108 16.45 -6.90 -4.49
C TRP A 108 15.38 -5.81 -4.51
N MET A 109 14.24 -6.10 -3.88
CA MET A 109 13.27 -5.07 -3.56
C MET A 109 13.73 -4.35 -2.29
N ARG A 110 13.97 -3.06 -2.41
CA ARG A 110 14.25 -2.16 -1.29
C ARG A 110 13.28 -0.99 -1.40
N GLU A 111 12.28 -1.00 -0.52
CA GLU A 111 11.11 -0.15 -0.69
C GLU A 111 10.79 0.61 0.59
N ARG A 112 10.81 1.93 0.49
CA ARG A 112 10.27 2.80 1.53
C ARG A 112 8.76 2.82 1.39
N THR A 113 8.07 2.14 2.29
CA THR A 113 6.62 2.07 2.33
C THR A 113 6.06 3.18 3.18
N VAL A 114 5.19 4.00 2.60
CA VAL A 114 4.47 5.10 3.28
C VAL A 114 2.99 4.74 3.33
N VAL A 115 2.46 4.57 4.53
CA VAL A 115 1.08 4.13 4.75
C VAL A 115 0.22 5.30 5.20
N PHE A 116 -0.78 5.64 4.41
CA PHE A 116 -1.83 6.58 4.77
C PHE A 116 -3.01 5.83 5.37
N ARG A 117 -3.39 6.23 6.59
CA ARG A 117 -4.62 5.74 7.21
C ARG A 117 -5.78 6.62 6.77
N VAL A 118 -6.75 6.01 6.11
CA VAL A 118 -7.92 6.71 5.57
C VAL A 118 -9.21 6.07 6.07
N LYS A 119 -10.25 6.88 6.17
CA LYS A 119 -11.62 6.42 6.46
C LYS A 119 -12.48 6.67 5.24
N LEU A 120 -13.11 5.63 4.72
CA LEU A 120 -14.08 5.75 3.63
C LEU A 120 -15.35 6.42 4.13
N LYS A 121 -15.97 7.26 3.31
CA LYS A 121 -17.29 7.81 3.59
C LYS A 121 -18.34 6.70 3.52
N SER A 122 -19.46 6.91 4.25
CA SER A 122 -20.58 5.98 4.27
C SER A 122 -21.04 5.60 2.86
N HIS A 123 -21.36 4.32 2.68
CA HIS A 123 -21.83 3.73 1.42
C HIS A 123 -20.80 3.72 0.27
N VAL A 124 -19.55 4.11 0.51
CA VAL A 124 -18.49 3.98 -0.48
C VAL A 124 -17.99 2.54 -0.47
N VAL A 125 -18.00 1.92 -1.65
CA VAL A 125 -17.49 0.55 -1.86
C VAL A 125 -16.40 0.60 -2.92
N PRO A 126 -15.21 0.03 -2.66
CA PRO A 126 -14.14 -0.06 -3.65
C PRO A 126 -14.55 -0.91 -4.86
N ASN A 127 -14.06 -0.53 -6.03
CA ASN A 127 -14.29 -1.25 -7.27
C ASN A 127 -13.04 -1.22 -8.15
N ASN A 128 -12.55 -2.40 -8.52
CA ASN A 128 -11.36 -2.53 -9.37
C ASN A 128 -11.57 -1.89 -10.76
N ARG A 129 -10.56 -1.16 -11.24
CA ARG A 129 -10.62 -0.47 -12.54
C ARG A 129 -9.53 -0.91 -13.51
N ASP A 130 -8.36 -1.30 -13.04
CA ASP A 130 -7.18 -1.60 -13.87
C ASP A 130 -6.91 -3.11 -14.05
N GLY A 131 -7.63 -3.96 -13.30
CA GLY A 131 -7.46 -5.42 -13.33
C GLY A 131 -6.33 -5.93 -12.42
N GLU A 132 -5.70 -5.08 -11.64
CA GLU A 132 -4.64 -5.46 -10.70
C GLU A 132 -5.18 -6.06 -9.39
N VAL A 133 -6.46 -5.83 -9.08
CA VAL A 133 -7.18 -6.35 -7.91
C VAL A 133 -8.24 -7.35 -8.34
N ALA A 134 -8.25 -8.54 -7.75
CA ALA A 134 -9.24 -9.58 -8.00
C ALA A 134 -10.55 -9.38 -7.22
N GLY A 135 -10.51 -8.63 -6.11
CA GLY A 135 -11.68 -8.32 -5.28
C GLY A 135 -11.32 -7.60 -4.00
N PHE A 136 -12.35 -7.11 -3.30
CA PHE A 136 -12.23 -6.40 -2.04
C PHE A 136 -13.08 -7.05 -0.95
N GLU A 137 -12.61 -7.00 0.28
CA GLU A 137 -13.38 -7.41 1.47
C GLU A 137 -13.22 -6.38 2.59
N ALA A 138 -14.31 -6.15 3.32
CA ALA A 138 -14.30 -5.41 4.57
C ALA A 138 -14.26 -6.39 5.75
N VAL A 139 -13.13 -6.50 6.44
CA VAL A 139 -12.87 -7.51 7.46
C VAL A 139 -12.73 -6.88 8.85
N LYS A 140 -13.13 -7.62 9.88
CA LYS A 140 -12.92 -7.23 11.27
C LYS A 140 -11.44 -7.39 11.64
N LYS A 141 -11.02 -6.68 12.70
CA LYS A 141 -9.67 -6.77 13.24
C LYS A 141 -9.24 -8.22 13.56
N SER A 142 -10.13 -9.05 14.13
CA SER A 142 -9.83 -10.45 14.42
C SER A 142 -9.53 -11.26 13.16
N GLU A 143 -10.38 -11.13 12.12
CA GLU A 143 -10.20 -11.81 10.84
C GLU A 143 -8.91 -11.36 10.12
N LEU A 144 -8.58 -10.08 10.25
CA LEU A 144 -7.34 -9.53 9.70
C LEU A 144 -6.11 -10.15 10.38
N LEU A 145 -6.11 -10.25 11.71
CA LEU A 145 -5.03 -10.88 12.49
C LEU A 145 -4.89 -12.36 12.16
N ASP A 146 -6.01 -13.09 12.02
CA ASP A 146 -6.02 -14.50 11.61
C ASP A 146 -5.39 -14.67 10.21
N ARG A 147 -5.67 -13.76 9.26
CA ARG A 147 -5.06 -13.80 7.93
C ARG A 147 -3.58 -13.46 7.95
N ILE A 148 -3.12 -12.56 8.82
CA ILE A 148 -1.69 -12.27 9.02
C ILE A 148 -0.98 -13.53 9.54
N ASP A 149 -1.53 -14.18 10.56
CA ASP A 149 -0.96 -15.39 11.17
C ASP A 149 -0.88 -16.57 10.18
N GLN A 150 -1.84 -16.65 9.27
CA GLN A 150 -1.88 -17.64 8.19
C GLN A 150 -1.00 -17.27 6.97
N ASN A 151 -0.25 -16.17 7.01
CA ASN A 151 0.57 -15.67 5.90
C ASN A 151 -0.23 -15.43 4.60
N LEU A 152 -1.47 -14.98 4.71
CA LEU A 152 -2.35 -14.69 3.58
C LEU A 152 -2.23 -13.25 3.07
N LEU A 153 -1.49 -12.37 3.77
CA LEU A 153 -1.22 -11.00 3.36
C LEU A 153 0.16 -10.86 2.73
N THR A 154 0.33 -9.81 1.91
CA THR A 154 1.67 -9.37 1.52
C THR A 154 2.44 -8.90 2.76
N LEU A 155 3.78 -8.93 2.71
CA LEU A 155 4.61 -8.47 3.82
C LEU A 155 4.34 -6.99 4.15
N ASP A 156 4.21 -6.16 3.11
CA ASP A 156 3.95 -4.73 3.23
C ASP A 156 2.62 -4.45 3.91
N ALA A 157 1.56 -5.15 3.49
CA ALA A 157 0.25 -5.04 4.12
C ALA A 157 0.26 -5.51 5.57
N ALA A 158 0.85 -6.66 5.86
CA ALA A 158 0.94 -7.19 7.22
C ALA A 158 1.64 -6.19 8.15
N LEU A 159 2.77 -5.63 7.72
CA LEU A 159 3.48 -4.60 8.49
C LEU A 159 2.64 -3.32 8.64
N ALA A 160 2.00 -2.84 7.56
CA ALA A 160 1.15 -1.65 7.61
C ALA A 160 0.03 -1.78 8.64
N PHE A 161 -0.67 -2.92 8.66
CA PHE A 161 -1.73 -3.19 9.62
C PHE A 161 -1.20 -3.33 11.05
N LEU A 162 -0.10 -4.05 11.27
CA LEU A 162 0.49 -4.21 12.61
C LEU A 162 0.96 -2.88 13.19
N TYR A 163 1.61 -2.01 12.42
CA TYR A 163 1.99 -0.67 12.85
C TYR A 163 0.77 0.19 13.20
N ALA A 164 -0.30 0.13 12.38
CA ALA A 164 -1.52 0.86 12.66
C ALA A 164 -2.18 0.40 13.96
N LEU A 165 -2.31 -0.92 14.17
CA LEU A 165 -2.89 -1.50 15.38
C LEU A 165 -2.07 -1.21 16.64
N GLN A 166 -0.73 -1.23 16.53
CA GLN A 166 0.15 -0.86 17.64
C GLN A 166 -0.01 0.60 18.05
N SER A 167 -0.24 1.50 17.09
CA SER A 167 -0.44 2.93 17.39
C SER A 167 -1.75 3.19 18.13
N GLU A 168 -2.78 2.38 17.91
CA GLU A 168 -4.06 2.47 18.62
C GLU A 168 -3.97 2.01 20.08
N MET A 169 -3.07 1.06 20.39
CA MET A 169 -2.86 0.56 21.77
C MET A 169 -2.09 1.55 22.66
N LYS A 170 -1.48 2.59 22.09
CA LYS A 170 -0.67 3.59 22.82
C LYS A 170 -1.44 4.87 23.13
N GLN A 171 -2.66 4.99 22.66
CA GLN A 171 -3.59 6.10 22.92
C GLN A 171 -4.59 5.72 24.02
#